data_3fd2a4ec188f220b978723a1a1510134
#
_entry.id   3fd2a4ec188f220b978723a1a1510134
#
_cell.length_a   1.000
_cell.length_b   1.000
_cell.length_c   1.000
_cell.angle_alpha   90.00
_cell.angle_beta   90.00
_cell.angle_gamma   90.00
#
_symmetry.space_group_name_H-M   'P 1'
#
loop_
_entity.id
_entity.type
_entity.pdbx_description
1 polymer ?
#
loop_
_entity_poly.entity_id
_entity_poly.type
_entity_poly.pdbx_seq_one_letter_code
_entity_poly.pdbx_strand_id
1 'polypeptide(L)'
;MTILVAIDDSANAHSVVGVARRIATLFGTSVEGVHVQEDGSGQRAAAIADAANVPLRVRHGDVVSALRSEVKERDATALVIGTRVQREGPLPAGHVTLDLVSSLNRPIVVVPPHAADRPLRSVLVAVEGDGESHALSALYERLGNRPVPEVIVLHIVEPSELPPFSDSPVLEAEAFEREFMIRASHSVSADPSLIRFEMRVGDAPSLVCKAAHELDADLVVMAWHRSLSAGHGRLVRAMLSGTPVPIALVPIDADAH
;
A
#
# COMPACT_ATOMS: atom_id res chain seq x y z
N MET A 1 -4.06 -17.64 7.36
CA MET A 1 -3.74 -16.42 6.59
C MET A 1 -2.38 -15.93 7.01
N THR A 2 -1.48 -15.63 6.07
CA THR A 2 -0.08 -15.29 6.35
C THR A 2 0.35 -14.10 5.51
N ILE A 3 1.07 -13.16 6.11
CA ILE A 3 1.78 -12.09 5.40
C ILE A 3 3.21 -12.57 5.17
N LEU A 4 3.66 -12.54 3.92
CA LEU A 4 5.05 -12.77 3.58
C LEU A 4 5.84 -11.46 3.63
N VAL A 5 7.05 -11.51 4.18
CA VAL A 5 7.98 -10.39 4.17
C VAL A 5 9.28 -10.80 3.49
N ALA A 6 9.65 -10.08 2.44
CA ALA A 6 10.94 -10.27 1.80
C ALA A 6 12.03 -9.60 2.64
N ILE A 7 13.01 -10.38 3.10
CA ILE A 7 14.09 -9.93 3.96
C ILE A 7 15.39 -10.05 3.19
N ASP A 8 16.00 -8.93 2.87
CA ASP A 8 17.34 -8.87 2.26
C ASP A 8 18.41 -8.50 3.29
N ASP A 9 19.66 -8.48 2.86
CA ASP A 9 20.79 -8.10 3.72
C ASP A 9 20.96 -6.56 3.84
N SER A 10 19.96 -5.76 3.40
CA SER A 10 20.02 -4.31 3.46
C SER A 10 19.77 -3.72 4.87
N ALA A 11 20.13 -2.46 5.05
CA ALA A 11 19.83 -1.75 6.28
C ALA A 11 18.32 -1.53 6.50
N ASN A 12 17.54 -1.51 5.40
CA ASN A 12 16.11 -1.30 5.44
C ASN A 12 15.31 -2.52 5.91
N ALA A 13 15.89 -3.70 5.91
CA ALA A 13 15.19 -4.95 6.22
C ALA A 13 14.51 -4.93 7.61
N HIS A 14 15.10 -4.25 8.61
CA HIS A 14 14.46 -4.07 9.91
C HIS A 14 13.14 -3.30 9.82
N SER A 15 13.10 -2.19 9.08
CA SER A 15 11.87 -1.41 8.87
C SER A 15 10.82 -2.22 8.13
N VAL A 16 11.22 -3.00 7.13
CA VAL A 16 10.33 -3.87 6.35
C VAL A 16 9.66 -4.91 7.24
N VAL A 17 10.43 -5.59 8.07
CA VAL A 17 9.91 -6.59 9.04
C VAL A 17 9.02 -5.89 10.08
N GLY A 18 9.39 -4.72 10.58
CA GLY A 18 8.60 -3.92 11.50
C GLY A 18 7.22 -3.58 10.93
N VAL A 19 7.17 -3.09 9.69
CA VAL A 19 5.90 -2.80 8.98
C VAL A 19 5.07 -4.07 8.80
N ALA A 20 5.67 -5.18 8.35
CA ALA A 20 4.97 -6.45 8.16
C ALA A 20 4.31 -6.94 9.46
N ARG A 21 5.00 -6.84 10.59
CA ARG A 21 4.47 -7.22 11.91
C ARG A 21 3.30 -6.33 12.35
N ARG A 22 3.39 -5.02 12.13
CA ARG A 22 2.30 -4.09 12.45
C ARG A 22 1.05 -4.38 11.62
N ILE A 23 1.22 -4.62 10.32
CA ILE A 23 0.11 -5.01 9.44
C ILE A 23 -0.46 -6.36 9.88
N ALA A 24 0.38 -7.33 10.21
CA ALA A 24 -0.08 -8.63 10.69
C ALA A 24 -0.85 -8.52 12.02
N THR A 25 -0.41 -7.67 12.93
CA THR A 25 -1.13 -7.39 14.18
C THR A 25 -2.49 -6.77 13.90
N LEU A 26 -2.55 -5.79 12.98
CA LEU A 26 -3.79 -5.13 12.60
C LEU A 26 -4.81 -6.14 12.02
N PHE A 27 -4.37 -7.04 11.15
CA PHE A 27 -5.23 -8.05 10.52
C PHE A 27 -5.32 -9.38 11.30
N GLY A 28 -4.59 -9.54 12.42
CA GLY A 28 -4.52 -10.76 13.22
C GLY A 28 -4.05 -11.97 12.42
N THR A 29 -3.02 -11.79 11.66
CA THR A 29 -2.39 -12.83 10.85
C THR A 29 -0.98 -13.09 11.32
N SER A 30 -0.36 -14.16 10.83
CA SER A 30 1.07 -14.44 11.06
C SER A 30 1.97 -13.75 10.03
N VAL A 31 3.25 -13.64 10.37
CA VAL A 31 4.30 -13.19 9.44
C VAL A 31 5.27 -14.33 9.19
N GLU A 32 5.62 -14.57 7.94
CA GLU A 32 6.72 -15.45 7.53
C GLU A 32 7.71 -14.67 6.66
N GLY A 33 9.00 -14.82 6.93
CA GLY A 33 10.09 -14.22 6.17
C GLY A 33 10.51 -15.08 4.99
N VAL A 34 10.86 -14.43 3.90
CA VAL A 34 11.50 -15.06 2.73
C VAL A 34 12.77 -14.30 2.41
N HIS A 35 13.89 -15.00 2.38
CA HIS A 35 15.16 -14.50 1.87
C HIS A 35 15.47 -15.18 0.55
N VAL A 36 15.72 -14.42 -0.50
CA VAL A 36 16.17 -14.97 -1.78
C VAL A 36 17.67 -14.74 -1.88
N GLN A 37 18.41 -15.83 -1.85
CA GLN A 37 19.86 -15.81 -1.91
C GLN A 37 20.31 -15.78 -3.38
N GLU A 38 20.90 -14.67 -3.79
CA GLU A 38 21.55 -14.52 -5.09
C GLU A 38 23.03 -14.86 -4.95
N ASP A 39 23.83 -14.02 -4.27
CA ASP A 39 25.28 -14.19 -4.12
C ASP A 39 25.78 -13.93 -2.69
N GLY A 40 24.92 -13.83 -1.72
CA GLY A 40 25.24 -13.48 -0.34
C GLY A 40 25.13 -14.64 0.63
N SER A 41 25.58 -14.45 1.86
CA SER A 41 25.45 -15.46 2.91
C SER A 41 24.08 -15.56 3.55
N GLY A 42 23.22 -14.54 3.37
CA GLY A 42 21.92 -14.44 4.06
C GLY A 42 22.01 -14.32 5.59
N GLN A 43 23.20 -14.15 6.14
CA GLN A 43 23.41 -14.13 7.60
C GLN A 43 22.69 -12.95 8.26
N ARG A 44 22.70 -11.79 7.60
CA ARG A 44 22.02 -10.61 8.13
C ARG A 44 20.50 -10.75 8.07
N ALA A 45 19.98 -11.29 6.98
CA ALA A 45 18.56 -11.60 6.86
C ALA A 45 18.10 -12.58 7.93
N ALA A 46 18.89 -13.62 8.20
CA ALA A 46 18.63 -14.58 9.28
C ALA A 46 18.66 -13.92 10.66
N ALA A 47 19.66 -13.09 10.95
CA ALA A 47 19.76 -12.38 12.21
C ALA A 47 18.57 -11.43 12.46
N ILE A 48 18.10 -10.75 11.41
CA ILE A 48 16.94 -9.85 11.46
C ILE A 48 15.66 -10.65 11.73
N ALA A 49 15.47 -11.77 11.04
CA ALA A 49 14.31 -12.63 11.21
C ALA A 49 14.27 -13.23 12.64
N ASP A 50 15.41 -13.70 13.15
CA ASP A 50 15.55 -14.25 14.50
C ASP A 50 15.24 -13.17 15.56
N ALA A 51 15.83 -11.98 15.43
CA ALA A 51 15.59 -10.87 16.34
C ALA A 51 14.11 -10.43 16.37
N ALA A 52 13.42 -10.57 15.23
CA ALA A 52 11.99 -10.27 15.11
C ALA A 52 11.08 -11.47 15.48
N ASN A 53 11.64 -12.63 15.76
CA ASN A 53 10.89 -13.89 15.94
C ASN A 53 9.97 -14.20 14.74
N VAL A 54 10.52 -14.05 13.53
CA VAL A 54 9.83 -14.34 12.26
C VAL A 54 10.45 -15.58 11.63
N PRO A 55 9.68 -16.66 11.39
CA PRO A 55 10.19 -17.83 10.67
C PRO A 55 10.72 -17.44 9.31
N LEU A 56 11.97 -17.80 8.98
CA LEU A 56 12.61 -17.46 7.73
C LEU A 56 12.75 -18.66 6.82
N ARG A 57 12.37 -18.47 5.54
CA ARG A 57 12.65 -19.40 4.46
C ARG A 57 13.71 -18.82 3.55
N VAL A 58 14.63 -19.68 3.13
CA VAL A 58 15.64 -19.31 2.14
C VAL A 58 15.26 -19.94 0.80
N ARG A 59 15.28 -19.13 -0.24
CA ARG A 59 15.09 -19.52 -1.63
C ARG A 59 16.33 -19.14 -2.44
N HIS A 60 16.48 -19.74 -3.60
CA HIS A 60 17.58 -19.50 -4.52
C HIS A 60 17.04 -19.14 -5.90
N GLY A 61 17.81 -18.38 -6.66
CA GLY A 61 17.50 -18.02 -8.03
C GLY A 61 16.97 -16.58 -8.18
N ASP A 62 16.20 -16.36 -9.23
CA ASP A 62 15.65 -15.03 -9.55
C ASP A 62 14.66 -14.55 -8.47
N VAL A 63 14.90 -13.35 -7.97
CA VAL A 63 14.14 -12.79 -6.82
C VAL A 63 12.65 -12.67 -7.10
N VAL A 64 12.29 -12.17 -8.29
CA VAL A 64 10.87 -11.95 -8.65
C VAL A 64 10.14 -13.29 -8.74
N SER A 65 10.75 -14.26 -9.43
CA SER A 65 10.18 -15.60 -9.60
C SER A 65 10.05 -16.35 -8.29
N ALA A 66 11.05 -16.26 -7.42
CA ALA A 66 11.04 -16.91 -6.11
C ALA A 66 9.97 -16.34 -5.20
N LEU A 67 9.85 -15.01 -5.11
CA LEU A 67 8.83 -14.35 -4.29
C LEU A 67 7.41 -14.62 -4.81
N ARG A 68 7.21 -14.62 -6.13
CA ARG A 68 5.90 -14.97 -6.73
C ARG A 68 5.50 -16.42 -6.40
N SER A 69 6.45 -17.35 -6.49
CA SER A 69 6.20 -18.76 -6.15
C SER A 69 5.83 -18.90 -4.67
N GLU A 70 6.55 -18.25 -3.75
CA GLU A 70 6.23 -18.29 -2.33
C GLU A 70 4.86 -17.70 -2.03
N VAL A 71 4.50 -16.55 -2.63
CA VAL A 71 3.17 -15.94 -2.46
C VAL A 71 2.07 -16.93 -2.86
N LYS A 72 2.26 -17.64 -3.98
CA LYS A 72 1.30 -18.63 -4.48
C LYS A 72 1.28 -19.90 -3.63
N GLU A 73 2.44 -20.48 -3.32
CA GLU A 73 2.57 -21.74 -2.57
C GLU A 73 2.01 -21.64 -1.14
N ARG A 74 2.15 -20.44 -0.54
CA ARG A 74 1.69 -20.18 0.83
C ARG A 74 0.28 -19.59 0.90
N ASP A 75 -0.36 -19.37 -0.23
CA ASP A 75 -1.60 -18.60 -0.32
C ASP A 75 -1.53 -17.32 0.52
N ALA A 76 -0.44 -16.58 0.34
CA ALA A 76 -0.16 -15.42 1.16
C ALA A 76 -1.22 -14.33 0.95
N THR A 77 -1.62 -13.72 2.05
CA THR A 77 -2.61 -12.63 2.05
C THR A 77 -2.04 -11.34 1.46
N ALA A 78 -0.76 -11.11 1.69
CA ALA A 78 -0.01 -9.97 1.16
C ALA A 78 1.49 -10.27 1.14
N LEU A 79 2.22 -9.52 0.30
CA LEU A 79 3.68 -9.50 0.29
C LEU A 79 4.16 -8.13 0.76
N VAL A 80 5.10 -8.09 1.69
CA VAL A 80 5.77 -6.87 2.16
C VAL A 80 7.20 -6.86 1.67
N ILE A 81 7.58 -5.80 0.98
CA ILE A 81 8.93 -5.64 0.41
C ILE A 81 9.50 -4.26 0.75
N GLY A 82 10.83 -4.16 0.81
CA GLY A 82 11.54 -2.89 0.88
C GLY A 82 11.83 -2.32 -0.49
N THR A 83 11.91 -0.98 -0.59
CA THR A 83 12.52 -0.35 -1.77
C THR A 83 13.94 0.10 -1.45
N ARG A 84 14.80 0.05 -2.48
CA ARG A 84 16.07 0.78 -2.48
C ARG A 84 15.83 2.07 -3.24
N VAL A 85 15.83 3.21 -2.55
CA VAL A 85 15.81 4.50 -3.26
C VAL A 85 17.13 4.66 -3.98
N GLN A 86 17.13 4.46 -5.28
CA GLN A 86 18.19 4.98 -6.14
C GLN A 86 17.88 6.47 -6.36
N ARG A 87 18.67 7.34 -5.77
CA ARG A 87 18.52 8.80 -5.90
C ARG A 87 18.65 9.31 -7.34
N GLU A 88 19.20 8.50 -8.24
CA GLU A 88 19.46 8.84 -9.65
C GLU A 88 19.13 7.64 -10.53
N GLY A 89 18.21 7.80 -11.46
CA GLY A 89 17.90 6.79 -12.47
C GLY A 89 16.42 6.77 -12.90
N PRO A 90 16.12 6.15 -14.04
CA PRO A 90 14.75 6.10 -14.58
C PRO A 90 13.78 5.19 -13.80
N LEU A 91 14.30 4.39 -12.85
CA LEU A 91 13.52 3.43 -12.06
C LEU A 91 13.76 3.63 -10.55
N PRO A 92 13.15 4.64 -9.95
CA PRO A 92 13.44 5.03 -8.56
C PRO A 92 13.08 3.95 -7.51
N ALA A 93 12.16 3.04 -7.80
CA ALA A 93 11.78 1.94 -6.91
C ALA A 93 12.57 0.64 -7.14
N GLY A 94 13.44 0.59 -8.14
CA GLY A 94 14.13 -0.61 -8.57
C GLY A 94 13.23 -1.54 -9.42
N HIS A 95 13.86 -2.31 -10.33
CA HIS A 95 13.13 -3.20 -11.26
C HIS A 95 12.36 -4.32 -10.52
N VAL A 96 12.94 -4.93 -9.49
CA VAL A 96 12.29 -6.01 -8.71
C VAL A 96 10.96 -5.53 -8.12
N THR A 97 10.94 -4.34 -7.53
CA THR A 97 9.70 -3.77 -6.96
C THR A 97 8.65 -3.54 -8.04
N LEU A 98 9.04 -2.95 -9.17
CA LEU A 98 8.11 -2.66 -10.27
C LEU A 98 7.57 -3.94 -10.92
N ASP A 99 8.43 -4.96 -11.10
CA ASP A 99 8.04 -6.25 -11.66
C ASP A 99 7.06 -6.99 -10.74
N LEU A 100 7.31 -6.99 -9.42
CA LEU A 100 6.41 -7.58 -8.46
C LEU A 100 5.07 -6.84 -8.40
N VAL A 101 5.09 -5.52 -8.34
CA VAL A 101 3.89 -4.66 -8.33
C VAL A 101 3.02 -4.92 -9.57
N SER A 102 3.63 -5.09 -10.75
CA SER A 102 2.89 -5.31 -12.00
C SER A 102 2.41 -6.75 -12.19
N SER A 103 3.01 -7.71 -11.50
CA SER A 103 2.76 -9.14 -11.78
C SER A 103 2.01 -9.90 -10.69
N LEU A 104 1.96 -9.39 -9.46
CA LEU A 104 1.28 -10.06 -8.37
C LEU A 104 -0.22 -9.76 -8.37
N ASN A 105 -1.01 -10.83 -8.15
CA ASN A 105 -2.47 -10.74 -7.95
C ASN A 105 -2.81 -10.84 -6.44
N ARG A 106 -1.98 -10.22 -5.61
CA ARG A 106 -2.15 -10.12 -4.15
C ARG A 106 -1.69 -8.74 -3.71
N PRO A 107 -2.25 -8.21 -2.64
CA PRO A 107 -1.77 -6.96 -2.08
C PRO A 107 -0.26 -6.97 -1.85
N ILE A 108 0.39 -5.89 -2.24
CA ILE A 108 1.81 -5.69 -2.02
C ILE A 108 2.02 -4.42 -1.21
N VAL A 109 2.80 -4.54 -0.14
CA VAL A 109 3.18 -3.39 0.68
C VAL A 109 4.62 -3.05 0.40
N VAL A 110 4.84 -1.87 -0.07
CA VAL A 110 6.17 -1.34 -0.40
C VAL A 110 6.62 -0.40 0.70
N VAL A 111 7.72 -0.75 1.35
CA VAL A 111 8.25 -0.02 2.49
C VAL A 111 9.44 0.83 2.06
N PRO A 112 9.34 2.17 2.14
CA PRO A 112 10.45 3.06 1.80
C PRO A 112 11.60 2.94 2.82
N PRO A 113 12.82 3.32 2.44
CA PRO A 113 13.91 3.46 3.38
C PRO A 113 13.53 4.46 4.49
N HIS A 114 13.89 4.12 5.72
CA HIS A 114 13.62 4.97 6.89
C HIS A 114 12.12 5.15 7.21
N ALA A 115 11.26 4.22 6.79
CA ALA A 115 9.88 4.20 7.26
C ALA A 115 9.86 4.22 8.79
N ALA A 116 9.01 5.10 9.35
CA ALA A 116 8.94 5.29 10.79
C ALA A 116 8.51 4.00 11.50
N ASP A 117 9.19 3.68 12.60
CA ASP A 117 8.83 2.56 13.46
C ASP A 117 7.79 3.01 14.50
N ARG A 118 6.55 3.18 14.04
CA ARG A 118 5.44 3.61 14.88
C ARG A 118 4.20 2.77 14.59
N PRO A 119 3.24 2.66 15.55
CA PRO A 119 1.99 1.94 15.34
C PRO A 119 1.20 2.49 14.15
N LEU A 120 0.45 1.63 13.46
CA LEU A 120 -0.48 2.03 12.42
C LEU A 120 -1.74 2.62 13.07
N ARG A 121 -1.79 3.93 13.23
CA ARG A 121 -2.90 4.67 13.84
C ARG A 121 -3.75 5.39 12.81
N SER A 122 -3.13 5.81 11.70
CA SER A 122 -3.76 6.56 10.64
C SER A 122 -3.47 5.91 9.28
N VAL A 123 -4.51 5.59 8.53
CA VAL A 123 -4.42 5.00 7.19
C VAL A 123 -5.06 5.95 6.20
N LEU A 124 -4.26 6.41 5.24
CA LEU A 124 -4.74 7.23 4.14
C LEU A 124 -5.14 6.31 2.98
N VAL A 125 -6.41 6.33 2.59
CA VAL A 125 -6.92 5.61 1.42
C VAL A 125 -7.09 6.61 0.29
N ALA A 126 -6.23 6.53 -0.72
CA ALA A 126 -6.38 7.36 -1.92
C ALA A 126 -7.40 6.74 -2.86
N VAL A 127 -8.44 7.51 -3.19
CA VAL A 127 -9.55 7.09 -4.04
C VAL A 127 -9.51 7.90 -5.33
N GLU A 128 -9.58 7.23 -6.47
CA GLU A 128 -9.60 7.82 -7.81
C GLU A 128 -10.98 7.53 -8.46
N GLY A 129 -11.65 8.56 -8.97
CA GLY A 129 -12.93 8.42 -9.68
C GLY A 129 -14.12 7.97 -8.84
N ASP A 130 -15.22 7.61 -9.54
CA ASP A 130 -16.53 7.31 -8.93
C ASP A 130 -16.62 5.93 -8.27
N GLY A 131 -15.65 5.05 -8.46
CA GLY A 131 -15.82 3.61 -8.22
C GLY A 131 -14.95 2.98 -7.15
N GLU A 132 -13.90 3.63 -6.68
CA GLU A 132 -12.85 2.89 -5.97
C GLU A 132 -13.01 2.83 -4.45
N SER A 133 -14.22 2.49 -4.00
CA SER A 133 -14.40 1.94 -2.64
C SER A 133 -13.75 0.56 -2.47
N HIS A 134 -13.23 -0.07 -3.55
CA HIS A 134 -12.65 -1.41 -3.48
C HIS A 134 -11.45 -1.52 -2.54
N ALA A 135 -10.53 -0.56 -2.55
CA ALA A 135 -9.39 -0.57 -1.62
C ALA A 135 -9.86 -0.40 -0.17
N LEU A 136 -10.86 0.44 0.05
CA LEU A 136 -11.47 0.66 1.35
C LEU A 136 -12.26 -0.58 1.80
N SER A 137 -13.10 -1.15 0.95
CA SER A 137 -13.85 -2.38 1.23
C SER A 137 -12.90 -3.53 1.55
N ALA A 138 -11.85 -3.74 0.75
CA ALA A 138 -10.85 -4.77 0.99
C ALA A 138 -10.09 -4.56 2.31
N LEU A 139 -9.84 -3.31 2.71
CA LEU A 139 -9.24 -2.98 4.00
C LEU A 139 -10.18 -3.39 5.14
N TYR A 140 -11.44 -2.96 5.10
CA TYR A 140 -12.42 -3.23 6.16
C TYR A 140 -12.82 -4.70 6.26
N GLU A 141 -13.01 -5.39 5.15
CA GLU A 141 -13.25 -6.83 5.15
C GLU A 141 -12.16 -7.62 5.88
N ARG A 142 -10.91 -7.17 5.74
CA ARG A 142 -9.75 -7.79 6.42
C ARG A 142 -9.63 -7.40 7.88
N LEU A 143 -10.08 -6.21 8.25
CA LEU A 143 -10.08 -5.76 9.64
C LEU A 143 -11.13 -6.48 10.48
N GLY A 144 -12.29 -6.77 9.90
CA GLY A 144 -13.40 -7.39 10.63
C GLY A 144 -13.80 -6.57 11.85
N ASN A 145 -13.97 -7.22 13.01
CA ASN A 145 -14.34 -6.56 14.28
C ASN A 145 -13.12 -6.08 15.11
N ARG A 146 -11.96 -5.88 14.50
CA ARG A 146 -10.76 -5.44 15.21
C ARG A 146 -10.74 -3.93 15.40
N PRO A 147 -9.94 -3.42 16.36
CA PRO A 147 -9.72 -1.99 16.47
C PRO A 147 -9.23 -1.44 15.13
N VAL A 148 -9.99 -0.54 14.56
CA VAL A 148 -9.71 0.08 13.27
C VAL A 148 -8.87 1.33 13.52
N PRO A 149 -7.79 1.56 12.77
CA PRO A 149 -7.11 2.86 12.76
C PRO A 149 -8.05 3.94 12.24
N GLU A 150 -7.73 5.20 12.48
CA GLU A 150 -8.38 6.31 11.78
C GLU A 150 -8.16 6.11 10.27
N VAL A 151 -9.24 6.08 9.50
CA VAL A 151 -9.17 5.97 8.05
C VAL A 151 -9.50 7.32 7.44
N ILE A 152 -8.53 7.87 6.72
CA ILE A 152 -8.69 9.11 5.98
C ILE A 152 -8.88 8.75 4.51
N VAL A 153 -10.07 9.00 3.99
CA VAL A 153 -10.37 8.82 2.58
C VAL A 153 -10.01 10.10 1.85
N LEU A 154 -9.00 10.03 1.00
CA LEU A 154 -8.56 11.16 0.19
C LEU A 154 -9.06 11.01 -1.24
N HIS A 155 -9.94 11.91 -1.65
CA HIS A 155 -10.37 12.06 -3.03
C HIS A 155 -9.68 13.26 -3.67
N ILE A 156 -9.08 13.04 -4.84
CA ILE A 156 -8.43 14.09 -5.60
C ILE A 156 -9.15 14.28 -6.92
N VAL A 157 -9.58 15.50 -7.16
CA VAL A 157 -10.20 15.91 -8.41
C VAL A 157 -9.14 16.63 -9.25
N GLU A 158 -8.84 16.11 -10.43
CA GLU A 158 -7.99 16.85 -11.38
C GLU A 158 -8.76 18.04 -11.99
N PRO A 159 -8.12 19.20 -12.17
CA PRO A 159 -8.81 20.39 -12.72
C PRO A 159 -9.47 20.17 -14.09
N SER A 160 -8.97 19.20 -14.85
CA SER A 160 -9.53 18.78 -16.15
C SER A 160 -10.86 18.04 -16.04
N GLU A 161 -11.17 17.50 -14.86
CA GLU A 161 -12.39 16.73 -14.57
C GLU A 161 -13.52 17.60 -14.04
N LEU A 162 -13.19 18.83 -13.61
CA LEU A 162 -14.19 19.79 -13.15
C LEU A 162 -15.04 20.29 -14.33
N PRO A 163 -16.39 20.22 -14.22
CA PRO A 163 -17.26 20.81 -15.21
C PRO A 163 -16.95 22.30 -15.40
N PRO A 164 -16.97 22.82 -16.65
CA PRO A 164 -16.60 24.21 -16.94
C PRO A 164 -17.51 25.26 -16.29
N PHE A 165 -18.59 24.84 -15.63
CA PHE A 165 -19.59 25.68 -14.94
C PHE A 165 -19.80 25.26 -13.50
N SER A 166 -18.81 24.64 -12.87
CA SER A 166 -18.90 24.29 -11.43
C SER A 166 -18.86 25.57 -10.60
N ASP A 167 -20.03 26.02 -10.16
CA ASP A 167 -20.18 27.24 -9.35
C ASP A 167 -19.64 27.09 -7.92
N SER A 168 -19.39 25.88 -7.45
CA SER A 168 -18.86 25.64 -6.11
C SER A 168 -18.22 24.26 -5.95
N PRO A 169 -16.89 24.18 -5.97
CA PRO A 169 -16.17 22.94 -5.64
C PRO A 169 -16.53 22.37 -4.27
N VAL A 170 -16.97 23.21 -3.34
CA VAL A 170 -17.37 22.83 -1.98
C VAL A 170 -18.66 22.01 -2.00
N LEU A 171 -19.65 22.40 -2.79
CA LEU A 171 -20.94 21.66 -2.89
C LEU A 171 -20.75 20.30 -3.57
N GLU A 172 -19.84 20.22 -4.52
CA GLU A 172 -19.48 18.95 -5.15
C GLU A 172 -18.76 18.04 -4.17
N ALA A 173 -17.86 18.56 -3.35
CA ALA A 173 -17.21 17.84 -2.26
C ALA A 173 -18.21 17.23 -1.29
N GLU A 174 -19.16 18.03 -0.80
CA GLU A 174 -20.20 17.59 0.14
C GLU A 174 -21.13 16.54 -0.49
N ALA A 175 -21.44 16.68 -1.78
CA ALA A 175 -22.25 15.71 -2.51
C ALA A 175 -21.50 14.39 -2.67
N PHE A 176 -20.24 14.43 -3.05
CA PHE A 176 -19.38 13.26 -3.21
C PHE A 176 -19.16 12.54 -1.85
N GLU A 177 -18.84 13.29 -0.78
CA GLU A 177 -18.70 12.73 0.56
C GLU A 177 -19.97 12.00 0.99
N ARG A 178 -21.13 12.60 0.80
CA ARG A 178 -22.43 12.01 1.15
C ARG A 178 -22.69 10.72 0.36
N GLU A 179 -22.47 10.75 -0.94
CA GLU A 179 -22.67 9.59 -1.81
C GLU A 179 -21.66 8.48 -1.50
N PHE A 180 -20.40 8.84 -1.27
CA PHE A 180 -19.36 7.91 -0.83
C PHE A 180 -19.72 7.25 0.50
N MET A 181 -20.15 8.04 1.50
CA MET A 181 -20.56 7.51 2.81
C MET A 181 -21.76 6.60 2.71
N ILE A 182 -22.74 6.89 1.84
CA ILE A 182 -23.88 6.00 1.58
C ILE A 182 -23.39 4.66 0.99
N ARG A 183 -22.55 4.69 -0.03
CA ARG A 183 -21.98 3.49 -0.64
C ARG A 183 -21.11 2.70 0.33
N ALA A 184 -20.25 3.36 1.07
CA ALA A 184 -19.38 2.77 2.08
C ALA A 184 -20.19 2.12 3.22
N SER A 185 -21.29 2.73 3.68
CA SER A 185 -22.13 2.18 4.74
C SER A 185 -22.82 0.87 4.37
N HIS A 186 -23.04 0.62 3.10
CA HIS A 186 -23.57 -0.67 2.61
C HIS A 186 -22.51 -1.77 2.51
N SER A 187 -21.25 -1.38 2.37
CA SER A 187 -20.14 -2.30 2.12
C SER A 187 -19.24 -2.53 3.33
N VAL A 188 -19.33 -1.67 4.33
CA VAL A 188 -18.39 -1.61 5.45
C VAL A 188 -19.14 -1.59 6.77
N SER A 189 -18.96 -2.63 7.57
CA SER A 189 -19.45 -2.68 8.98
C SER A 189 -18.61 -1.82 9.94
N ALA A 190 -18.07 -0.70 9.46
CA ALA A 190 -17.21 0.17 10.26
C ALA A 190 -18.03 1.25 10.98
N ASP A 191 -17.51 1.71 12.11
CA ASP A 191 -18.02 2.89 12.77
C ASP A 191 -17.71 4.12 11.89
N PRO A 192 -18.74 4.83 11.36
CA PRO A 192 -18.53 5.98 10.49
C PRO A 192 -17.70 7.10 11.14
N SER A 193 -17.66 7.15 12.49
CA SER A 193 -16.86 8.14 13.22
C SER A 193 -15.36 7.96 13.08
N LEU A 194 -14.91 6.79 12.62
CA LEU A 194 -13.51 6.48 12.36
C LEU A 194 -13.09 6.78 10.92
N ILE A 195 -14.03 7.21 10.09
CA ILE A 195 -13.77 7.59 8.69
C ILE A 195 -13.79 9.10 8.57
N ARG A 196 -12.66 9.66 8.19
CA ARG A 196 -12.54 11.08 7.82
C ARG A 196 -12.43 11.19 6.31
N PHE A 197 -13.20 12.10 5.74
CA PHE A 197 -13.13 12.38 4.31
C PHE A 197 -12.34 13.66 4.06
N GLU A 198 -11.49 13.64 3.05
CA GLU A 198 -10.70 14.79 2.61
C GLU A 198 -10.74 14.88 1.09
N MET A 199 -11.08 16.04 0.55
CA MET A 199 -11.04 16.31 -0.88
C MET A 199 -9.99 17.36 -1.20
N ARG A 200 -9.23 17.14 -2.26
CA ARG A 200 -8.25 18.11 -2.78
C ARG A 200 -8.39 18.23 -4.29
N VAL A 201 -8.09 19.42 -4.82
CA VAL A 201 -8.11 19.69 -6.25
C VAL A 201 -6.69 19.96 -6.74
N GLY A 202 -6.24 19.22 -7.75
CA GLY A 202 -4.92 19.40 -8.34
C GLY A 202 -4.28 18.13 -8.84
N ASP A 203 -2.94 18.14 -8.97
CA ASP A 203 -2.15 17.00 -9.44
C ASP A 203 -2.10 15.87 -8.41
N ALA A 204 -2.71 14.73 -8.74
CA ALA A 204 -2.86 13.63 -7.81
C ALA A 204 -1.54 13.12 -7.20
N PRO A 205 -0.46 12.88 -7.96
CA PRO A 205 0.82 12.45 -7.39
C PRO A 205 1.36 13.36 -6.30
N SER A 206 1.34 14.67 -6.56
CA SER A 206 1.84 15.67 -5.61
C SER A 206 0.96 15.75 -4.37
N LEU A 207 -0.37 15.71 -4.57
CA LEU A 207 -1.33 15.88 -3.48
C LEU A 207 -1.43 14.67 -2.57
N VAL A 208 -1.31 13.44 -3.07
CA VAL A 208 -1.28 12.24 -2.23
C VAL A 208 -0.03 12.22 -1.34
N CYS A 209 1.16 12.50 -1.91
CA CYS A 209 2.39 12.58 -1.12
C CYS A 209 2.31 13.67 -0.04
N LYS A 210 1.78 14.84 -0.40
CA LYS A 210 1.60 15.96 0.52
C LYS A 210 0.60 15.64 1.62
N ALA A 211 -0.55 15.04 1.27
CA ALA A 211 -1.57 14.63 2.22
C ALA A 211 -1.04 13.58 3.20
N ALA A 212 -0.32 12.56 2.71
CA ALA A 212 0.28 11.54 3.56
C ALA A 212 1.20 12.14 4.63
N HIS A 213 1.93 13.21 4.28
CA HIS A 213 2.78 13.91 5.23
C HIS A 213 1.99 14.83 6.18
N GLU A 214 1.10 15.67 5.64
CA GLU A 214 0.34 16.66 6.43
C GLU A 214 -0.65 16.03 7.42
N LEU A 215 -1.22 14.88 7.05
CA LEU A 215 -2.17 14.14 7.86
C LEU A 215 -1.50 13.07 8.74
N ASP A 216 -0.17 13.06 8.78
CA ASP A 216 0.65 12.13 9.57
C ASP A 216 0.25 10.66 9.36
N ALA A 217 -0.02 10.28 8.11
CA ALA A 217 -0.43 8.93 7.77
C ALA A 217 0.68 7.91 8.06
N ASP A 218 0.32 6.75 8.59
CA ASP A 218 1.24 5.64 8.87
C ASP A 218 1.31 4.63 7.71
N LEU A 219 0.28 4.63 6.87
CA LEU A 219 0.15 3.77 5.70
C LEU A 219 -0.69 4.47 4.65
N VAL A 220 -0.29 4.40 3.39
CA VAL A 220 -1.14 4.78 2.26
C VAL A 220 -1.67 3.52 1.59
N VAL A 221 -2.97 3.44 1.35
CA VAL A 221 -3.62 2.33 0.64
C VAL A 221 -4.18 2.85 -0.67
N MET A 222 -3.93 2.13 -1.74
CA MET A 222 -4.38 2.50 -3.08
C MET A 222 -4.88 1.26 -3.82
N ALA A 223 -5.96 1.40 -4.57
CA ALA A 223 -6.35 0.41 -5.57
C ALA A 223 -5.35 0.38 -6.73
N TRP A 224 -5.13 -0.79 -7.32
CA TRP A 224 -4.08 -0.95 -8.33
C TRP A 224 -4.49 -1.86 -9.48
N HIS A 225 -4.56 -1.33 -10.69
CA HIS A 225 -4.90 -2.07 -11.91
C HIS A 225 -3.71 -2.87 -12.51
N ARG A 226 -2.60 -2.98 -11.82
CA ARG A 226 -1.38 -3.70 -12.27
C ARG A 226 -0.76 -3.17 -13.57
N SER A 227 -1.10 -1.96 -13.97
CA SER A 227 -0.58 -1.33 -15.19
C SER A 227 0.24 -0.09 -14.88
N LEU A 228 1.51 -0.09 -15.23
CA LEU A 228 2.40 1.06 -15.16
C LEU A 228 2.32 1.97 -16.41
N SER A 229 1.32 1.80 -17.26
CA SER A 229 1.10 2.65 -18.43
C SER A 229 0.78 4.11 -18.04
N ALA A 230 0.68 5.00 -19.01
CA ALA A 230 0.33 6.40 -18.77
C ALA A 230 -1.05 6.50 -18.08
N GLY A 231 -1.22 7.47 -17.20
CA GLY A 231 -2.42 7.61 -16.36
C GLY A 231 -2.20 7.02 -14.96
N HIS A 232 -2.95 5.99 -14.57
CA HIS A 232 -2.90 5.36 -13.23
C HIS A 232 -1.49 4.98 -12.76
N GLY A 233 -0.62 4.51 -13.67
CA GLY A 233 0.77 4.21 -13.35
C GLY A 233 1.61 5.42 -12.94
N ARG A 234 1.18 6.65 -13.25
CA ARG A 234 1.89 7.89 -12.87
C ARG A 234 1.86 8.09 -11.35
N LEU A 235 0.69 7.96 -10.75
CA LEU A 235 0.51 8.09 -9.30
C LEU A 235 1.34 7.04 -8.56
N VAL A 236 1.22 5.76 -8.92
CA VAL A 236 1.97 4.66 -8.27
C VAL A 236 3.48 4.88 -8.39
N ARG A 237 4.00 5.26 -9.57
CA ARG A 237 5.43 5.57 -9.73
C ARG A 237 5.88 6.73 -8.86
N ALA A 238 5.09 7.80 -8.78
CA ALA A 238 5.42 8.95 -7.96
C ALA A 238 5.43 8.58 -6.46
N MET A 239 4.46 7.82 -6.02
CA MET A 239 4.38 7.33 -4.65
C MET A 239 5.57 6.44 -4.29
N LEU A 240 5.91 5.48 -5.14
CA LEU A 240 7.06 4.59 -4.95
C LEU A 240 8.41 5.33 -4.92
N SER A 241 8.46 6.54 -5.49
CA SER A 241 9.68 7.36 -5.58
C SER A 241 9.81 8.39 -4.47
N GLY A 242 8.72 8.91 -3.94
CA GLY A 242 8.75 10.15 -3.17
C GLY A 242 8.12 10.10 -1.78
N THR A 243 7.39 9.04 -1.42
CA THR A 243 6.77 9.00 -0.09
C THR A 243 7.68 8.40 0.97
N PRO A 244 7.74 8.99 2.17
CA PRO A 244 8.39 8.39 3.32
C PRO A 244 7.51 7.35 4.04
N VAL A 245 6.27 7.17 3.60
CA VAL A 245 5.25 6.32 4.23
C VAL A 245 5.12 5.01 3.45
N PRO A 246 4.93 3.85 4.13
CA PRO A 246 4.62 2.60 3.46
C PRO A 246 3.38 2.70 2.58
N ILE A 247 3.39 2.01 1.44
CA ILE A 247 2.29 2.02 0.47
C ILE A 247 1.76 0.60 0.30
N ALA A 248 0.48 0.39 0.50
CA ALA A 248 -0.22 -0.84 0.17
C ALA A 248 -0.95 -0.68 -1.18
N LEU A 249 -0.54 -1.46 -2.16
CA LEU A 249 -1.19 -1.56 -3.46
C LEU A 249 -2.10 -2.78 -3.46
N VAL A 250 -3.41 -2.54 -3.56
CA VAL A 250 -4.43 -3.57 -3.57
C VAL A 250 -4.84 -3.84 -5.01
N PRO A 251 -4.52 -5.02 -5.57
CA PRO A 251 -4.87 -5.30 -6.95
C PRO A 251 -6.39 -5.37 -7.09
N ILE A 252 -6.90 -4.73 -8.13
CA ILE A 252 -8.28 -4.80 -8.58
C ILE A 252 -8.30 -5.32 -10.02
N ASP A 253 -9.34 -6.06 -10.36
CA ASP A 253 -9.50 -6.54 -11.73
C ASP A 253 -10.01 -5.40 -12.61
N ALA A 254 -9.48 -5.31 -13.82
CA ALA A 254 -9.82 -4.24 -14.77
C ALA A 254 -11.30 -4.28 -15.25
N ASP A 255 -12.00 -5.39 -14.98
CA ASP A 255 -13.39 -5.63 -15.43
C ASP A 255 -14.44 -5.38 -14.34
N ALA A 256 -14.06 -4.78 -13.20
CA ALA A 256 -14.98 -4.48 -12.09
C ALA A 256 -15.64 -3.09 -12.23
N HIS A 257 -16.21 -2.81 -13.41
CA HIS A 257 -17.03 -1.61 -13.67
C HIS A 257 -18.48 -1.98 -13.91
#